data_9861d43b6be9fe3e2620467197faa0b8
#
_entry.id   9861d43b6be9fe3e2620467197faa0b8
#
_cell.length_a   1.000
_cell.length_b   1.000
_cell.length_c   1.000
_cell.angle_alpha   90.00
_cell.angle_beta   90.00
_cell.angle_gamma   90.00
#
_symmetry.space_group_name_H-M   'P 1'
#
loop_
_entity.id
_entity.type
_entity.pdbx_description
1 polymer ?
#
loop_
_entity_poly.entity_id
_entity_poly.type
_entity_poly.pdbx_seq_one_letter_code
_entity_poly.pdbx_strand_id
1 'polypeptide(L)'
;MLNGIQSNNNVNFYGYKTKFSKDLEHFMSKKRPSESDSFELKNEMSEIIQSRVNDKYFMGEGKSNKVYRIDDYYIMRFNKYSNPYISKPVKEPASEDKGLKTYFGNILVRFGNVKIIKNATAGKNDTVAAGIPFSILKSKNMALKNELIKRSVSEFVKLPQFAYDKVASDFNTLNKNSKGYHRKFDCYNPNNFIKVGKQIRIVDDIEDGLGAHDAADMLNIFIREYDTKVTDKETINQRKQMFSKCIIASVKNDLEIVPFKIEKYVAKLGLKTDAKTFVANVEDINKQPDKTKYKSLKEYLNNL
;
A
#
# COMPACT_ATOMS: atom_id res chain seq x y z
N MET A 1 47.82 -12.82 18.48
CA MET A 1 46.93 -13.75 17.75
C MET A 1 45.57 -13.66 18.37
N LEU A 2 44.66 -12.90 17.73
CA LEU A 2 43.28 -12.78 18.16
C LEU A 2 42.44 -13.53 17.14
N ASN A 3 41.89 -14.66 17.57
CA ASN A 3 41.01 -15.50 16.75
C ASN A 3 39.68 -14.78 16.48
N GLY A 4 39.40 -14.58 15.22
CA GLY A 4 38.13 -14.03 14.76
C GLY A 4 36.99 -14.99 15.04
N ILE A 5 35.98 -14.51 15.80
CA ILE A 5 34.71 -15.17 15.95
C ILE A 5 33.90 -14.87 14.69
N GLN A 6 33.85 -15.86 13.80
CA GLN A 6 32.84 -15.84 12.73
C GLN A 6 31.48 -16.12 13.34
N SER A 7 30.66 -15.09 13.46
CA SER A 7 29.24 -15.25 13.80
C SER A 7 28.47 -15.72 12.55
N ASN A 8 28.32 -17.02 12.41
CA ASN A 8 27.34 -17.63 11.51
C ASN A 8 25.93 -17.42 12.06
N ASN A 9 25.39 -16.24 11.90
CA ASN A 9 23.98 -15.96 12.19
C ASN A 9 23.12 -16.18 10.93
N ASN A 10 23.09 -17.41 10.44
CA ASN A 10 21.97 -17.89 9.64
C ASN A 10 20.82 -18.27 10.60
N VAL A 11 20.20 -17.28 11.21
CA VAL A 11 18.92 -17.48 11.88
C VAL A 11 17.88 -17.58 10.80
N ASN A 12 17.58 -18.79 10.39
CA ASN A 12 16.37 -19.09 9.60
C ASN A 12 15.18 -18.77 10.48
N PHE A 13 14.67 -17.57 10.42
CA PHE A 13 13.39 -17.21 11.01
C PHE A 13 12.27 -17.90 10.23
N TYR A 14 12.05 -19.18 10.49
CA TYR A 14 10.77 -19.81 10.19
C TYR A 14 9.75 -19.19 11.13
N GLY A 15 8.91 -18.29 10.60
CA GLY A 15 7.84 -17.70 11.37
C GLY A 15 6.90 -18.79 11.91
N TYR A 16 6.28 -18.51 13.06
CA TYR A 16 5.32 -19.41 13.68
C TYR A 16 4.03 -19.47 12.85
N LYS A 17 3.59 -20.70 12.49
CA LYS A 17 2.28 -21.00 11.89
C LYS A 17 1.41 -21.75 12.88
N THR A 18 0.18 -21.30 13.03
CA THR A 18 -0.84 -22.05 13.77
C THR A 18 -1.24 -23.32 13.03
N LYS A 19 -1.91 -24.25 13.72
CA LYS A 19 -2.56 -25.40 13.07
C LYS A 19 -3.55 -24.92 12.03
N PHE A 20 -4.43 -23.98 12.39
CA PHE A 20 -5.37 -23.35 11.47
C PHE A 20 -4.72 -22.88 10.16
N SER A 21 -3.57 -22.20 10.23
CA SER A 21 -2.90 -21.70 9.03
C SER A 21 -2.38 -22.80 8.12
N LYS A 22 -1.97 -23.94 8.68
CA LYS A 22 -1.56 -25.12 7.91
C LYS A 22 -2.76 -25.77 7.21
N ASP A 23 -3.86 -25.89 7.94
CA ASP A 23 -5.09 -26.50 7.41
C ASP A 23 -5.77 -25.57 6.40
N LEU A 24 -5.67 -24.24 6.59
CA LEU A 24 -6.05 -23.25 5.59
C LEU A 24 -5.26 -23.41 4.28
N GLU A 25 -3.94 -23.57 4.36
CA GLU A 25 -3.12 -23.81 3.16
C GLU A 25 -3.49 -25.10 2.46
N HIS A 26 -3.73 -26.15 3.23
CA HIS A 26 -4.20 -27.43 2.70
C HIS A 26 -5.57 -27.28 2.02
N PHE A 27 -6.53 -26.62 2.67
CA PHE A 27 -7.85 -26.31 2.09
C PHE A 27 -7.72 -25.53 0.79
N MET A 28 -6.85 -24.49 0.77
CA MET A 28 -6.62 -23.67 -0.42
C MET A 28 -5.97 -24.43 -1.57
N SER A 29 -5.14 -25.45 -1.29
CA SER A 29 -4.48 -26.26 -2.31
C SER A 29 -5.45 -27.21 -3.04
N LYS A 30 -6.56 -27.59 -2.40
CA LYS A 30 -7.56 -28.48 -3.00
C LYS A 30 -8.39 -27.75 -4.05
N LYS A 31 -8.56 -28.35 -5.23
CA LYS A 31 -9.45 -27.80 -6.27
C LYS A 31 -10.92 -27.80 -5.81
N ARG A 32 -11.33 -28.84 -5.08
CA ARG A 32 -12.66 -29.01 -4.49
C ARG A 32 -12.50 -29.56 -3.07
N PRO A 33 -12.49 -28.72 -2.04
CA PRO A 33 -12.48 -29.17 -0.66
C PRO A 33 -13.74 -29.99 -0.34
N SER A 34 -13.61 -31.00 0.51
CA SER A 34 -14.74 -31.78 1.00
C SER A 34 -15.57 -30.99 2.02
N GLU A 35 -16.74 -31.51 2.36
CA GLU A 35 -17.55 -30.95 3.43
C GLU A 35 -16.87 -31.09 4.78
N SER A 36 -16.17 -32.20 5.02
CA SER A 36 -15.36 -32.40 6.22
C SER A 36 -14.27 -31.35 6.34
N ASP A 37 -13.49 -31.10 5.28
CA ASP A 37 -12.47 -30.04 5.28
C ASP A 37 -13.07 -28.66 5.64
N SER A 38 -14.26 -28.40 5.08
CA SER A 38 -14.95 -27.12 5.33
C SER A 38 -15.44 -27.02 6.77
N PHE A 39 -15.93 -28.12 7.33
CA PHE A 39 -16.41 -28.17 8.71
C PHE A 39 -15.26 -28.05 9.72
N GLU A 40 -14.18 -28.78 9.51
CA GLU A 40 -13.00 -28.70 10.37
C GLU A 40 -12.39 -27.30 10.38
N LEU A 41 -12.17 -26.73 9.21
CA LEU A 41 -11.61 -25.39 9.11
C LEU A 41 -12.54 -24.31 9.72
N LYS A 42 -13.85 -24.48 9.63
CA LYS A 42 -14.84 -23.64 10.29
C LYS A 42 -14.71 -23.69 11.83
N ASN A 43 -14.57 -24.90 12.38
CA ASN A 43 -14.41 -25.08 13.82
C ASN A 43 -13.10 -24.44 14.33
N GLU A 44 -12.00 -24.66 13.64
CA GLU A 44 -10.71 -24.04 13.94
C GLU A 44 -10.77 -22.51 13.87
N MET A 45 -11.52 -21.97 12.90
CA MET A 45 -11.70 -20.51 12.81
C MET A 45 -12.46 -19.98 14.05
N SER A 46 -13.41 -20.76 14.60
CA SER A 46 -14.10 -20.39 15.84
C SER A 46 -13.13 -20.28 17.01
N GLU A 47 -12.22 -21.24 17.15
CA GLU A 47 -11.18 -21.24 18.19
C GLU A 47 -10.21 -20.07 17.99
N ILE A 48 -9.83 -19.78 16.75
CA ILE A 48 -8.98 -18.63 16.43
C ILE A 48 -9.65 -17.32 16.85
N ILE A 49 -10.92 -17.13 16.57
CA ILE A 49 -11.64 -15.92 17.02
C ILE A 49 -11.64 -15.82 18.53
N GLN A 50 -12.00 -16.89 19.24
CA GLN A 50 -12.02 -16.88 20.71
C GLN A 50 -10.65 -16.56 21.30
N SER A 51 -9.58 -17.09 20.72
CA SER A 51 -8.22 -16.93 21.24
C SER A 51 -7.50 -15.66 20.77
N ARG A 52 -7.90 -15.04 19.67
CA ARG A 52 -7.17 -13.94 19.02
C ARG A 52 -7.90 -12.60 19.01
N VAL A 53 -9.22 -12.56 19.25
CA VAL A 53 -9.95 -11.29 19.31
C VAL A 53 -9.76 -10.66 20.71
N ASN A 54 -8.57 -10.13 20.94
CA ASN A 54 -8.19 -9.41 22.15
C ASN A 54 -7.02 -8.45 21.86
N ASP A 55 -6.69 -7.60 22.82
CA ASP A 55 -5.67 -6.55 22.67
C ASP A 55 -4.28 -7.07 22.30
N LYS A 56 -3.92 -8.29 22.76
CA LYS A 56 -2.62 -8.91 22.47
C LYS A 56 -2.41 -9.14 20.98
N TYR A 57 -3.47 -9.45 20.24
CA TYR A 57 -3.43 -9.77 18.82
C TYR A 57 -4.02 -8.67 17.95
N PHE A 58 -4.56 -7.62 18.55
CA PHE A 58 -5.08 -6.48 17.82
C PHE A 58 -3.99 -5.75 17.06
N MET A 59 -4.18 -5.58 15.77
CA MET A 59 -3.22 -4.91 14.88
C MET A 59 -3.62 -3.47 14.56
N GLY A 60 -4.92 -3.19 14.55
CA GLY A 60 -5.45 -1.88 14.25
C GLY A 60 -6.86 -1.94 13.69
N GLU A 61 -7.44 -0.75 13.50
CA GLU A 61 -8.74 -0.60 12.87
C GLU A 61 -8.75 0.57 11.89
N GLY A 62 -9.55 0.41 10.84
CA GLY A 62 -9.92 1.47 9.93
C GLY A 62 -11.32 2.02 10.24
N LYS A 63 -11.91 2.75 9.28
CA LYS A 63 -13.27 3.27 9.41
C LYS A 63 -14.28 2.16 9.70
N SER A 64 -14.17 1.04 9.01
CA SER A 64 -15.18 -0.02 9.03
C SER A 64 -14.69 -1.37 9.54
N ASN A 65 -13.39 -1.60 9.63
CA ASN A 65 -12.85 -2.93 9.92
C ASN A 65 -11.87 -2.93 11.09
N LYS A 66 -11.85 -4.04 11.81
CA LYS A 66 -10.82 -4.42 12.79
C LYS A 66 -9.95 -5.53 12.23
N VAL A 67 -8.66 -5.48 12.55
CA VAL A 67 -7.66 -6.44 12.10
C VAL A 67 -6.96 -7.06 13.29
N TYR A 68 -6.90 -8.39 13.29
CA TYR A 68 -6.22 -9.16 14.33
C TYR A 68 -5.23 -10.15 13.72
N ARG A 69 -4.12 -10.36 14.40
CA ARG A 69 -3.13 -11.35 14.01
C ARG A 69 -3.61 -12.75 14.33
N ILE A 70 -3.49 -13.66 13.37
CA ILE A 70 -3.62 -15.11 13.59
C ILE A 70 -2.24 -15.68 13.98
N ASP A 71 -1.24 -15.48 13.11
CA ASP A 71 0.15 -15.87 13.32
C ASP A 71 1.11 -14.98 12.50
N ASP A 72 2.30 -15.45 12.17
CA ASP A 72 3.28 -14.66 11.43
C ASP A 72 2.97 -14.53 9.94
N TYR A 73 2.00 -15.31 9.43
CA TYR A 73 1.67 -15.37 8.00
C TYR A 73 0.26 -14.92 7.68
N TYR A 74 -0.65 -14.91 8.66
CA TYR A 74 -2.07 -14.65 8.43
C TYR A 74 -2.66 -13.68 9.44
N ILE A 75 -3.58 -12.87 8.92
CA ILE A 75 -4.42 -11.96 9.70
C ILE A 75 -5.89 -12.25 9.42
N MET A 76 -6.75 -11.90 10.34
CA MET A 76 -8.20 -11.86 10.13
C MET A 76 -8.71 -10.43 10.18
N ARG A 77 -9.66 -10.12 9.33
CA ARG A 77 -10.32 -8.82 9.24
C ARG A 77 -11.84 -9.01 9.27
N PHE A 78 -12.53 -8.21 10.02
CA PHE A 78 -14.00 -8.20 10.06
C PHE A 78 -14.54 -6.80 10.38
N ASN A 79 -15.83 -6.59 10.09
CA ASN A 79 -16.48 -5.30 10.34
C ASN A 79 -16.53 -4.99 11.82
N LYS A 80 -16.10 -3.79 12.22
CA LYS A 80 -16.03 -3.37 13.63
C LYS A 80 -17.38 -3.14 14.28
N TYR A 81 -18.43 -2.97 13.48
CA TYR A 81 -19.80 -2.73 13.96
C TYR A 81 -20.63 -4.01 14.06
N SER A 82 -20.06 -5.14 13.69
CA SER A 82 -20.69 -6.45 13.81
C SER A 82 -19.81 -7.43 14.54
N ASN A 83 -20.43 -8.34 15.29
CA ASN A 83 -19.70 -9.47 15.85
C ASN A 83 -19.18 -10.35 14.70
N PRO A 84 -17.96 -10.90 14.83
CA PRO A 84 -17.49 -11.90 13.87
C PRO A 84 -18.43 -13.10 13.91
N TYR A 85 -19.03 -13.43 12.76
CA TYR A 85 -19.78 -14.66 12.62
C TYR A 85 -19.11 -15.58 11.58
N ILE A 86 -19.26 -16.85 11.77
CA ILE A 86 -18.56 -17.88 11.03
C ILE A 86 -19.58 -18.69 10.24
N SER A 87 -19.39 -18.69 8.93
CA SER A 87 -20.13 -19.53 7.99
C SER A 87 -19.23 -20.58 7.39
N LYS A 88 -19.76 -21.38 6.47
CA LYS A 88 -18.96 -22.28 5.63
C LYS A 88 -17.87 -21.46 4.92
N PRO A 89 -16.60 -21.92 4.92
CA PRO A 89 -15.52 -21.21 4.28
C PRO A 89 -15.73 -21.11 2.77
N VAL A 90 -15.54 -19.92 2.24
CA VAL A 90 -15.60 -19.66 0.81
C VAL A 90 -14.22 -19.19 0.36
N LYS A 91 -13.61 -19.87 -0.59
CA LYS A 91 -12.39 -19.43 -1.25
C LYS A 91 -12.72 -18.17 -2.05
N GLU A 92 -11.98 -17.09 -1.79
CA GLU A 92 -12.03 -15.95 -2.68
C GLU A 92 -11.33 -16.33 -3.99
N PRO A 93 -11.92 -16.00 -5.15
CA PRO A 93 -11.23 -16.17 -6.40
C PRO A 93 -9.94 -15.35 -6.34
N ALA A 94 -8.84 -15.94 -6.81
CA ALA A 94 -7.63 -15.16 -7.04
C ALA A 94 -8.05 -13.93 -7.87
N SER A 95 -7.79 -12.74 -7.36
CA SER A 95 -8.18 -11.55 -8.10
C SER A 95 -7.54 -11.64 -9.48
N GLU A 96 -8.31 -11.40 -10.54
CA GLU A 96 -7.82 -11.41 -11.92
C GLU A 96 -6.75 -10.32 -12.15
N ASP A 97 -6.56 -9.44 -11.17
CA ASP A 97 -5.55 -8.40 -11.14
C ASP A 97 -4.16 -8.99 -10.92
N LYS A 98 -3.63 -9.63 -11.95
CA LYS A 98 -2.29 -10.25 -11.95
C LYS A 98 -1.14 -9.27 -11.67
N GLY A 99 -1.40 -7.96 -11.58
CA GLY A 99 -0.37 -6.94 -11.43
C GLY A 99 -0.27 -6.29 -10.04
N LEU A 100 -1.32 -6.31 -9.25
CA LEU A 100 -1.35 -5.71 -7.93
C LEU A 100 -1.75 -6.75 -6.91
N LYS A 101 -0.76 -7.38 -6.34
CA LYS A 101 -0.96 -8.05 -5.06
C LYS A 101 -1.22 -6.96 -4.04
N THR A 102 -2.44 -6.91 -3.52
CA THR A 102 -2.78 -6.00 -2.43
C THR A 102 -1.73 -6.11 -1.32
N TYR A 103 -1.50 -5.03 -0.63
CA TYR A 103 -0.40 -4.93 0.31
C TYR A 103 -0.60 -5.75 1.60
N PHE A 104 -1.80 -6.28 1.82
CA PHE A 104 -2.08 -7.34 2.79
C PHE A 104 -2.26 -8.73 2.14
N GLY A 105 -1.90 -8.88 0.87
CA GLY A 105 -2.23 -10.07 0.10
C GLY A 105 -3.72 -10.08 -0.28
N ASN A 106 -4.07 -11.01 -1.15
CA ASN A 106 -5.47 -11.24 -1.50
C ASN A 106 -6.19 -11.85 -0.29
N ILE A 107 -7.47 -11.52 -0.13
CA ILE A 107 -8.35 -12.30 0.74
C ILE A 107 -8.31 -13.73 0.25
N LEU A 108 -7.94 -14.66 1.12
CA LEU A 108 -7.78 -16.06 0.73
C LEU A 108 -9.06 -16.85 0.94
N VAL A 109 -9.67 -16.65 2.11
CA VAL A 109 -10.89 -17.37 2.49
C VAL A 109 -11.78 -16.43 3.31
N ARG A 110 -13.07 -16.56 3.11
CA ARG A 110 -14.08 -15.84 3.86
C ARG A 110 -14.92 -16.82 4.68
N PHE A 111 -15.16 -16.46 5.93
CA PHE A 111 -16.02 -17.18 6.87
C PHE A 111 -17.13 -16.23 7.33
N GLY A 112 -18.25 -16.15 6.60
CA GLY A 112 -19.24 -15.13 6.87
C GLY A 112 -18.67 -13.72 6.66
N ASN A 113 -18.64 -12.91 7.72
CA ASN A 113 -18.07 -11.57 7.68
C ASN A 113 -16.57 -11.51 8.03
N VAL A 114 -15.96 -12.66 8.35
CA VAL A 114 -14.52 -12.73 8.66
C VAL A 114 -13.73 -13.06 7.40
N LYS A 115 -12.77 -12.23 7.08
CA LYS A 115 -11.88 -12.38 5.94
C LYS A 115 -10.49 -12.75 6.40
N ILE A 116 -9.93 -13.82 5.85
CA ILE A 116 -8.55 -14.21 6.11
C ILE A 116 -7.65 -13.70 5.00
N ILE A 117 -6.61 -13.01 5.39
CA ILE A 117 -5.66 -12.36 4.50
C ILE A 117 -4.28 -12.89 4.83
N LYS A 118 -3.51 -13.22 3.79
CA LYS A 118 -2.12 -13.63 3.95
C LYS A 118 -1.29 -12.42 4.38
N ASN A 119 -0.76 -12.48 5.58
CA ASN A 119 0.24 -11.54 6.06
C ASN A 119 1.63 -12.14 5.83
N ALA A 120 2.08 -12.18 4.60
CA ALA A 120 3.36 -12.79 4.26
C ALA A 120 4.51 -11.94 4.77
N THR A 121 5.23 -12.48 5.71
CA THR A 121 6.35 -11.83 6.35
C THR A 121 7.66 -11.88 5.58
N ALA A 122 7.81 -12.63 4.54
CA ALA A 122 8.98 -12.62 3.67
C ALA A 122 9.03 -13.85 2.74
N GLY A 123 8.46 -13.78 1.59
CA GLY A 123 8.94 -14.56 0.46
C GLY A 123 9.94 -13.70 -0.34
N LYS A 124 11.05 -14.24 -0.75
CA LYS A 124 12.05 -13.54 -1.59
C LYS A 124 11.47 -13.00 -2.91
N ASN A 125 10.28 -13.44 -3.30
CA ASN A 125 9.60 -13.12 -4.55
C ASN A 125 8.27 -12.37 -4.34
N ASP A 126 7.89 -12.03 -3.12
CA ASP A 126 6.67 -11.31 -2.87
C ASP A 126 6.90 -9.84 -3.10
N THR A 127 6.70 -9.47 -4.33
CA THR A 127 6.53 -8.08 -4.67
C THR A 127 5.36 -7.55 -3.86
N VAL A 128 5.64 -6.71 -2.95
CA VAL A 128 4.82 -5.62 -2.60
C VAL A 128 4.18 -5.65 -1.23
N ALA A 129 3.39 -6.61 -0.89
CA ALA A 129 2.61 -6.38 0.29
C ALA A 129 2.67 -7.45 1.31
N ALA A 130 3.00 -8.50 0.82
CA ALA A 130 3.31 -9.68 1.56
C ALA A 130 4.48 -9.49 2.53
N GLY A 131 4.91 -8.28 2.79
CA GLY A 131 6.18 -8.14 3.43
C GLY A 131 6.31 -7.06 4.49
N ILE A 132 5.21 -6.56 5.06
CA ILE A 132 5.36 -5.78 6.29
C ILE A 132 5.40 -6.76 7.45
N PRO A 133 6.57 -7.01 8.06
CA PRO A 133 6.63 -7.89 9.22
C PRO A 133 5.65 -7.41 10.27
N PHE A 134 4.86 -8.31 10.84
CA PHE A 134 3.97 -7.98 11.94
C PHE A 134 4.69 -7.24 13.07
N SER A 135 5.95 -7.56 13.32
CA SER A 135 6.80 -6.87 14.29
C SER A 135 6.93 -5.38 13.99
N ILE A 136 7.01 -4.98 12.72
CA ILE A 136 7.05 -3.56 12.34
C ILE A 136 5.69 -2.92 12.53
N LEU A 137 4.60 -3.61 12.19
CA LEU A 137 3.25 -3.13 12.45
C LEU A 137 2.95 -3.06 13.96
N LYS A 138 3.38 -4.05 14.73
CA LYS A 138 3.16 -4.12 16.19
C LYS A 138 4.08 -3.18 16.97
N SER A 139 5.37 -3.14 16.67
CA SER A 139 6.37 -2.41 17.46
C SER A 139 6.23 -0.90 17.37
N LYS A 140 5.52 -0.43 16.33
CA LYS A 140 5.33 1.00 16.10
C LYS A 140 3.87 1.42 16.14
N ASN A 141 3.00 0.53 16.55
CA ASN A 141 1.61 0.77 16.94
C ASN A 141 0.88 1.91 16.19
N MET A 142 -0.23 2.32 16.73
CA MET A 142 -0.98 3.54 16.39
C MET A 142 -0.11 4.81 16.34
N ALA A 143 1.01 4.84 17.07
CA ALA A 143 1.96 5.96 17.02
C ALA A 143 2.65 6.07 15.65
N LEU A 144 3.00 4.98 14.97
CA LEU A 144 3.52 5.04 13.61
C LEU A 144 2.47 5.55 12.62
N LYS A 145 1.22 5.11 12.79
CA LYS A 145 0.09 5.60 12.03
C LYS A 145 -0.07 7.12 12.22
N ASN A 146 0.00 7.60 13.45
CA ASN A 146 -0.07 9.01 13.78
C ASN A 146 1.21 9.78 13.41
N GLU A 147 2.38 9.18 13.54
CA GLU A 147 3.64 9.81 13.13
C GLU A 147 3.76 9.92 11.62
N LEU A 148 3.31 8.93 10.86
CA LEU A 148 3.25 9.00 9.40
C LEU A 148 2.25 10.06 8.93
N ILE A 149 1.13 10.21 9.61
CA ILE A 149 0.17 11.27 9.35
C ILE A 149 0.77 12.65 9.66
N LYS A 150 1.45 12.81 10.79
CA LYS A 150 2.00 14.10 11.24
C LYS A 150 3.34 14.46 10.61
N ARG A 151 4.19 13.48 10.30
CA ARG A 151 5.56 13.67 9.80
C ARG A 151 5.76 13.28 8.34
N SER A 152 4.67 13.07 7.61
CA SER A 152 4.72 12.50 6.26
C SER A 152 5.59 13.30 5.29
N VAL A 153 5.54 14.62 5.35
CA VAL A 153 6.30 15.50 4.43
C VAL A 153 7.79 15.29 4.60
N SER A 154 8.31 15.45 5.80
CA SER A 154 9.75 15.32 6.08
C SER A 154 10.29 13.91 5.86
N GLU A 155 9.45 12.89 6.02
CA GLU A 155 9.83 11.51 5.80
C GLU A 155 9.73 11.11 4.32
N PHE A 156 8.70 11.58 3.62
CA PHE A 156 8.51 11.26 2.21
C PHE A 156 9.50 12.00 1.31
N VAL A 157 9.87 13.23 1.62
CA VAL A 157 10.88 13.96 0.84
C VAL A 157 12.22 13.23 0.80
N LYS A 158 12.58 12.50 1.86
CA LYS A 158 13.82 11.71 1.95
C LYS A 158 13.77 10.42 1.12
N LEU A 159 12.60 10.01 0.64
CA LEU A 159 12.50 8.83 -0.20
C LEU A 159 13.20 9.06 -1.55
N PRO A 160 13.93 8.06 -2.05
CA PRO A 160 14.53 8.12 -3.37
C PRO A 160 13.47 8.08 -4.48
N GLN A 161 13.81 8.54 -5.67
CA GLN A 161 12.91 8.60 -6.83
C GLN A 161 12.24 7.25 -7.12
N PHE A 162 12.96 6.13 -6.99
CA PHE A 162 12.41 4.80 -7.25
C PHE A 162 11.19 4.44 -6.38
N ALA A 163 11.05 5.04 -5.18
CA ALA A 163 9.88 4.80 -4.34
C ALA A 163 8.61 5.42 -4.93
N TYR A 164 8.75 6.59 -5.54
CA TYR A 164 7.67 7.26 -6.28
C TYR A 164 7.38 6.53 -7.59
N ASP A 165 8.44 6.17 -8.33
CA ASP A 165 8.33 5.43 -9.59
C ASP A 165 7.58 4.10 -9.38
N LYS A 166 7.82 3.40 -8.25
CA LYS A 166 7.13 2.14 -7.93
C LYS A 166 5.64 2.34 -7.69
N VAL A 167 5.23 3.36 -6.95
CA VAL A 167 3.81 3.66 -6.72
C VAL A 167 3.13 4.02 -8.05
N ALA A 168 3.75 4.86 -8.87
CA ALA A 168 3.21 5.23 -10.18
C ALA A 168 3.10 4.01 -11.12
N SER A 169 4.09 3.11 -11.10
CA SER A 169 4.05 1.84 -11.84
C SER A 169 2.91 0.93 -11.40
N ASP A 170 2.65 0.86 -10.10
CA ASP A 170 1.52 0.08 -9.57
C ASP A 170 0.19 0.68 -10.03
N PHE A 171 0.05 1.99 -10.02
CA PHE A 171 -1.13 2.69 -10.53
C PHE A 171 -1.36 2.45 -12.02
N ASN A 172 -0.31 2.56 -12.84
CA ASN A 172 -0.41 2.28 -14.26
C ASN A 172 -0.79 0.82 -14.54
N THR A 173 -0.21 -0.12 -13.78
CA THR A 173 -0.56 -1.53 -13.86
C THR A 173 -2.03 -1.77 -13.55
N LEU A 174 -2.54 -1.11 -12.49
CA LEU A 174 -3.96 -1.19 -12.14
C LEU A 174 -4.85 -0.61 -13.22
N ASN A 175 -4.48 0.56 -13.77
CA ASN A 175 -5.21 1.19 -14.88
C ASN A 175 -5.30 0.27 -16.10
N LYS A 176 -4.19 -0.38 -16.49
CA LYS A 176 -4.13 -1.28 -17.64
C LYS A 176 -4.94 -2.57 -17.44
N ASN A 177 -5.00 -3.07 -16.21
CA ASN A 177 -5.70 -4.31 -15.90
C ASN A 177 -7.20 -4.13 -15.64
N SER A 178 -7.67 -2.89 -15.54
CA SER A 178 -9.07 -2.56 -15.29
C SER A 178 -9.90 -2.70 -16.58
N LYS A 179 -10.35 -3.90 -16.89
CA LYS A 179 -11.20 -4.23 -18.07
C LYS A 179 -12.57 -3.52 -18.02
N GLY A 180 -12.57 -2.19 -18.18
CA GLY A 180 -13.81 -1.38 -18.20
C GLY A 180 -14.35 -0.98 -16.81
N TYR A 181 -13.86 -1.54 -15.74
CA TYR A 181 -14.13 -1.11 -14.38
C TYR A 181 -12.85 -0.60 -13.76
N HIS A 182 -12.77 0.70 -13.53
CA HIS A 182 -11.61 1.28 -12.88
C HIS A 182 -11.61 0.91 -11.40
N ARG A 183 -10.54 0.26 -10.97
CA ARG A 183 -10.29 -0.08 -9.58
C ARG A 183 -9.24 0.88 -9.03
N LYS A 184 -9.51 1.45 -7.87
CA LYS A 184 -8.69 2.50 -7.28
C LYS A 184 -8.32 2.19 -5.85
N PHE A 185 -7.10 2.59 -5.46
CA PHE A 185 -6.77 2.78 -4.05
C PHE A 185 -7.36 4.10 -3.57
N ASP A 186 -7.86 4.13 -2.35
CA ASP A 186 -8.22 5.39 -1.70
C ASP A 186 -6.95 6.19 -1.35
N CYS A 187 -6.55 7.03 -2.30
CA CYS A 187 -5.37 7.90 -2.17
C CYS A 187 -5.61 9.12 -1.27
N TYR A 188 -6.86 9.37 -0.89
CA TYR A 188 -7.22 10.47 0.02
C TYR A 188 -7.07 10.08 1.49
N ASN A 189 -7.16 8.79 1.80
CA ASN A 189 -6.94 8.30 3.15
C ASN A 189 -5.45 8.07 3.41
N PRO A 190 -4.80 8.93 4.20
CA PRO A 190 -3.37 8.82 4.47
C PRO A 190 -2.98 7.55 5.24
N ASN A 191 -3.95 6.93 5.91
CA ASN A 191 -3.70 5.70 6.65
C ASN A 191 -3.51 4.47 5.75
N ASN A 192 -3.87 4.60 4.47
CA ASN A 192 -3.70 3.53 3.49
C ASN A 192 -2.26 3.42 2.98
N PHE A 193 -1.39 4.36 3.34
CA PHE A 193 -0.01 4.41 2.86
C PHE A 193 0.96 4.50 4.03
N ILE A 194 1.93 3.58 4.07
CA ILE A 194 2.97 3.56 5.08
C ILE A 194 4.36 3.51 4.45
N LYS A 195 5.31 4.18 5.10
CA LYS A 195 6.72 4.10 4.74
C LYS A 195 7.36 2.89 5.41
N VAL A 196 7.99 2.03 4.64
CA VAL A 196 8.77 0.90 5.12
C VAL A 196 10.16 0.96 4.49
N GLY A 197 11.16 1.32 5.28
CA GLY A 197 12.51 1.58 4.77
C GLY A 197 12.51 2.69 3.72
N LYS A 198 12.96 2.38 2.51
CA LYS A 198 12.99 3.31 1.37
C LYS A 198 11.80 3.15 0.41
N GLN A 199 10.71 2.55 0.83
CA GLN A 199 9.54 2.26 -0.01
C GLN A 199 8.26 2.77 0.62
N ILE A 200 7.24 2.99 -0.21
CA ILE A 200 5.86 3.18 0.22
C ILE A 200 5.11 1.86 0.04
N ARG A 201 4.29 1.54 1.04
CA ARG A 201 3.40 0.37 1.03
C ARG A 201 1.97 0.83 1.19
N ILE A 202 1.08 0.24 0.41
CA ILE A 202 -0.36 0.44 0.51
C ILE A 202 -0.90 -0.64 1.45
N VAL A 203 -1.75 -0.29 2.40
CA VAL A 203 -2.26 -1.18 3.44
C VAL A 203 -3.77 -1.31 3.42
N ASP A 204 -4.40 -0.95 2.31
CA ASP A 204 -5.83 -1.08 2.12
C ASP A 204 -6.17 -1.83 0.83
N ASP A 205 -7.42 -2.29 0.74
CA ASP A 205 -7.92 -2.97 -0.44
C ASP A 205 -8.10 -2.00 -1.60
N ILE A 206 -8.16 -2.57 -2.80
CA ILE A 206 -8.57 -1.86 -4.01
C ILE A 206 -10.10 -1.78 -3.99
N GLU A 207 -10.62 -0.60 -4.10
CA GLU A 207 -12.05 -0.36 -4.20
C GLU A 207 -12.46 -0.14 -5.66
N ASP A 208 -13.70 -0.46 -5.99
CA ASP A 208 -14.28 -0.05 -7.27
C ASP A 208 -14.40 1.48 -7.26
N GLY A 209 -13.59 2.11 -8.07
CA GLY A 209 -13.41 3.55 -8.07
C GLY A 209 -13.88 4.20 -9.34
N LEU A 210 -14.16 5.48 -9.26
CA LEU A 210 -14.50 6.31 -10.39
C LEU A 210 -13.22 6.79 -11.09
N GLY A 211 -12.90 6.16 -12.21
CA GLY A 211 -11.80 6.57 -13.08
C GLY A 211 -10.44 5.92 -12.78
N ALA A 212 -9.50 6.15 -13.67
CA ALA A 212 -8.14 5.68 -13.56
C ALA A 212 -7.33 6.46 -12.52
N HIS A 213 -6.25 5.86 -12.01
CA HIS A 213 -5.25 6.60 -11.25
C HIS A 213 -4.50 7.58 -12.15
N ASP A 214 -4.18 8.74 -11.60
CA ASP A 214 -3.49 9.83 -12.28
C ASP A 214 -2.42 10.50 -11.39
N ALA A 215 -1.77 11.54 -11.89
CA ALA A 215 -0.75 12.27 -11.15
C ALA A 215 -1.29 12.94 -9.88
N ALA A 216 -2.56 13.33 -9.85
CA ALA A 216 -3.16 13.92 -8.65
C ALA A 216 -3.27 12.90 -7.51
N ASP A 217 -3.48 11.62 -7.83
CA ASP A 217 -3.46 10.56 -6.82
C ASP A 217 -2.06 10.42 -6.18
N MET A 218 -0.99 10.53 -6.99
CA MET A 218 0.37 10.60 -6.48
C MET A 218 0.56 11.79 -5.53
N LEU A 219 0.08 12.96 -5.94
CA LEU A 219 0.18 14.18 -5.12
C LEU A 219 -0.63 14.07 -3.82
N ASN A 220 -1.80 13.44 -3.86
CA ASN A 220 -2.61 13.18 -2.66
C ASN A 220 -1.88 12.31 -1.63
N ILE A 221 -1.13 11.30 -2.08
CA ILE A 221 -0.37 10.41 -1.16
C ILE A 221 0.78 11.17 -0.50
N PHE A 222 1.56 11.89 -1.29
CA PHE A 222 2.85 12.40 -0.84
C PHE A 222 2.79 13.82 -0.28
N ILE A 223 1.93 14.69 -0.83
CA ILE A 223 1.90 16.12 -0.45
C ILE A 223 0.74 16.45 0.47
N ARG A 224 -0.40 15.76 0.35
CA ARG A 224 -1.63 15.95 1.11
C ARG A 224 -2.24 17.35 1.06
N GLU A 225 -3.53 17.37 0.78
CA GLU A 225 -4.30 18.59 0.66
C GLU A 225 -4.54 19.30 2.01
N TYR A 226 -4.59 18.56 3.11
CA TYR A 226 -5.13 19.04 4.39
C TYR A 226 -4.20 19.93 5.21
N ASP A 227 -2.96 20.06 4.83
CA ASP A 227 -2.00 20.92 5.54
C ASP A 227 -2.02 22.36 4.98
N THR A 228 -3.17 22.99 5.07
CA THR A 228 -3.47 24.28 4.43
C THR A 228 -2.80 25.49 5.08
N LYS A 229 -2.15 25.33 6.24
CA LYS A 229 -1.56 26.42 7.03
C LYS A 229 -0.03 26.41 7.08
N VAL A 230 0.63 25.70 6.17
CA VAL A 230 2.09 25.71 6.16
C VAL A 230 2.57 26.95 5.44
N THR A 231 3.15 27.83 6.21
CA THR A 231 3.73 29.10 5.76
C THR A 231 5.26 29.09 5.82
N ASP A 232 5.85 28.07 6.44
CA ASP A 232 7.30 28.01 6.54
C ASP A 232 7.94 27.59 5.21
N LYS A 233 9.00 28.30 4.87
CA LYS A 233 9.72 28.14 3.60
C LYS A 233 10.33 26.76 3.41
N GLU A 234 10.78 26.11 4.49
CA GLU A 234 11.40 24.79 4.43
C GLU A 234 10.39 23.73 4.03
N THR A 235 9.23 23.70 4.66
CA THR A 235 8.15 22.75 4.33
C THR A 235 7.64 22.97 2.91
N ILE A 236 7.52 24.23 2.46
CA ILE A 236 7.14 24.51 1.05
C ILE A 236 8.18 23.94 0.09
N ASN A 237 9.48 24.14 0.36
CA ASN A 237 10.54 23.59 -0.48
C ASN A 237 10.54 22.06 -0.50
N GLN A 238 10.33 21.42 0.65
CA GLN A 238 10.20 19.96 0.72
C GLN A 238 9.01 19.46 -0.11
N ARG A 239 7.88 20.14 -0.07
CA ARG A 239 6.71 19.82 -0.90
C ARG A 239 6.96 20.03 -2.39
N LYS A 240 7.66 21.09 -2.79
CA LYS A 240 8.10 21.28 -4.19
C LYS A 240 8.97 20.13 -4.66
N GLN A 241 9.90 19.65 -3.85
CA GLN A 241 10.71 18.48 -4.17
C GLN A 241 9.86 17.21 -4.36
N MET A 242 8.88 16.98 -3.48
CA MET A 242 7.97 15.84 -3.62
C MET A 242 7.06 15.98 -4.84
N PHE A 243 6.57 17.19 -5.13
CA PHE A 243 5.82 17.49 -6.35
C PHE A 243 6.63 17.08 -7.58
N SER A 244 7.88 17.54 -7.67
CA SER A 244 8.79 17.18 -8.77
C SER A 244 8.96 15.66 -8.90
N LYS A 245 9.17 14.95 -7.79
CA LYS A 245 9.30 13.49 -7.79
C LYS A 245 8.01 12.79 -8.25
N CYS A 246 6.84 13.26 -7.82
CA CYS A 246 5.55 12.74 -8.26
C CYS A 246 5.34 12.93 -9.76
N ILE A 247 5.62 14.12 -10.30
CA ILE A 247 5.48 14.41 -11.72
C ILE A 247 6.43 13.56 -12.56
N ILE A 248 7.70 13.47 -12.16
CA ILE A 248 8.67 12.59 -12.84
C ILE A 248 8.19 11.13 -12.84
N ALA A 249 7.71 10.62 -11.71
CA ALA A 249 7.20 9.27 -11.62
C ALA A 249 5.96 9.06 -12.49
N SER A 250 5.05 10.04 -12.53
CA SER A 250 3.85 10.01 -13.39
C SER A 250 4.21 9.95 -14.85
N VAL A 251 5.10 10.82 -15.32
CA VAL A 251 5.56 10.83 -16.73
C VAL A 251 6.27 9.51 -17.10
N LYS A 252 7.11 8.97 -16.21
CA LYS A 252 7.80 7.70 -16.45
C LYS A 252 6.87 6.49 -16.56
N ASN A 253 5.69 6.56 -15.95
CA ASN A 253 4.75 5.45 -15.86
C ASN A 253 3.43 5.75 -16.55
N ASP A 254 3.41 6.68 -17.49
CA ASP A 254 2.25 7.03 -18.34
C ASP A 254 0.98 7.36 -17.55
N LEU A 255 1.12 7.94 -16.35
CA LEU A 255 -0.02 8.48 -15.63
C LEU A 255 -0.42 9.83 -16.18
N GLU A 256 -1.71 10.02 -16.42
CA GLU A 256 -2.27 11.27 -16.91
C GLU A 256 -2.02 12.42 -15.93
N ILE A 257 -1.74 13.62 -16.44
CA ILE A 257 -1.62 14.85 -15.66
C ILE A 257 -2.76 15.78 -16.06
N VAL A 258 -3.81 15.78 -15.24
CA VAL A 258 -5.03 16.54 -15.53
C VAL A 258 -4.94 17.93 -14.91
N PRO A 259 -5.00 19.04 -15.70
CA PRO A 259 -4.77 20.40 -15.19
C PRO A 259 -5.65 20.76 -14.00
N PHE A 260 -6.98 20.59 -14.08
CA PHE A 260 -7.89 20.99 -13.02
C PHE A 260 -7.70 20.18 -11.71
N LYS A 261 -7.16 18.95 -11.78
CA LYS A 261 -6.88 18.12 -10.61
C LYS A 261 -5.62 18.52 -9.87
N ILE A 262 -4.65 19.11 -10.57
CA ILE A 262 -3.37 19.54 -9.99
C ILE A 262 -3.33 21.05 -9.66
N GLU A 263 -4.32 21.83 -10.10
CA GLU A 263 -4.38 23.28 -9.92
C GLU A 263 -4.18 23.71 -8.47
N LYS A 264 -4.82 23.02 -7.53
CA LYS A 264 -4.67 23.26 -6.11
C LYS A 264 -3.23 23.09 -5.59
N TYR A 265 -2.47 22.15 -6.15
CA TYR A 265 -1.07 21.92 -5.76
C TYR A 265 -0.17 22.99 -6.34
N VAL A 266 -0.38 23.36 -7.62
CA VAL A 266 0.34 24.43 -8.29
C VAL A 266 0.18 25.73 -7.53
N ALA A 267 -1.06 26.11 -7.17
CA ALA A 267 -1.37 27.31 -6.41
C ALA A 267 -0.77 27.30 -4.98
N LYS A 268 -0.99 26.20 -4.23
CA LYS A 268 -0.53 26.08 -2.83
C LYS A 268 0.98 26.07 -2.69
N LEU A 269 1.68 25.51 -3.65
CA LEU A 269 3.14 25.49 -3.66
C LEU A 269 3.76 26.80 -4.16
N GLY A 270 2.94 27.72 -4.66
CA GLY A 270 3.42 28.97 -5.23
C GLY A 270 4.37 28.73 -6.40
N LEU A 271 3.99 27.79 -7.30
CA LEU A 271 4.79 27.55 -8.50
C LEU A 271 4.64 28.73 -9.46
N LYS A 272 5.72 29.07 -10.18
CA LYS A 272 5.74 30.20 -11.13
C LYS A 272 5.06 29.86 -12.46
N THR A 273 3.89 29.23 -12.40
CA THR A 273 3.11 28.80 -13.55
C THR A 273 1.66 28.55 -13.12
N ASP A 274 0.73 28.55 -14.05
CA ASP A 274 -0.60 27.97 -13.84
C ASP A 274 -0.66 26.49 -14.25
N ALA A 275 -1.72 25.80 -13.87
CA ALA A 275 -1.82 24.35 -14.08
C ALA A 275 -1.93 23.97 -15.57
N LYS A 276 -2.57 24.80 -16.40
CA LYS A 276 -2.70 24.53 -17.85
C LYS A 276 -1.36 24.66 -18.56
N THR A 277 -0.67 25.77 -18.31
CA THR A 277 0.68 26.03 -18.84
C THR A 277 1.66 24.97 -18.34
N PHE A 278 1.56 24.58 -17.07
CA PHE A 278 2.38 23.51 -16.50
C PHE A 278 2.21 22.20 -17.28
N VAL A 279 0.97 21.76 -17.48
CA VAL A 279 0.69 20.49 -18.18
C VAL A 279 1.16 20.55 -19.62
N ALA A 280 0.88 21.65 -20.35
CA ALA A 280 1.35 21.81 -21.71
C ALA A 280 2.88 21.70 -21.84
N ASN A 281 3.63 22.33 -20.94
CA ASN A 281 5.09 22.23 -20.92
C ASN A 281 5.57 20.81 -20.61
N VAL A 282 4.93 20.10 -19.69
CA VAL A 282 5.26 18.69 -19.37
C VAL A 282 4.96 17.79 -20.56
N GLU A 283 3.85 17.98 -21.25
CA GLU A 283 3.50 17.22 -22.45
C GLU A 283 4.51 17.45 -23.59
N ASP A 284 4.93 18.69 -23.81
CA ASP A 284 5.95 19.00 -24.83
C ASP A 284 7.31 18.39 -24.49
N ILE A 285 7.71 18.42 -23.22
CA ILE A 285 8.92 17.72 -22.77
C ILE A 285 8.76 16.20 -22.94
N ASN A 286 7.57 15.65 -22.70
CA ASN A 286 7.33 14.21 -22.82
C ASN A 286 7.41 13.68 -24.27
N LYS A 287 7.26 14.55 -25.25
CA LYS A 287 7.47 14.22 -26.68
C LYS A 287 8.94 14.06 -27.07
N GLN A 288 9.87 14.51 -26.21
CA GLN A 288 11.31 14.40 -26.47
C GLN A 288 11.78 12.93 -26.34
N PRO A 289 12.92 12.58 -26.99
CA PRO A 289 13.53 11.26 -26.81
C PRO A 289 13.86 10.97 -25.33
N ASP A 290 13.76 9.72 -24.92
CA ASP A 290 13.96 9.29 -23.53
C ASP A 290 15.30 9.74 -22.90
N LYS A 291 16.35 9.82 -23.71
CA LYS A 291 17.68 10.27 -23.25
C LYS A 291 17.71 11.72 -22.76
N THR A 292 16.84 12.58 -23.30
CA THR A 292 16.79 14.02 -22.99
C THR A 292 15.60 14.38 -22.13
N LYS A 293 14.48 13.72 -22.34
CA LYS A 293 13.19 13.98 -21.69
C LYS A 293 13.30 14.16 -20.17
N TYR A 294 13.86 13.21 -19.47
CA TYR A 294 13.93 13.27 -18.01
C TYR A 294 14.89 14.33 -17.46
N LYS A 295 15.92 14.65 -18.22
CA LYS A 295 16.82 15.77 -17.89
C LYS A 295 16.08 17.08 -18.03
N SER A 296 15.44 17.31 -19.19
CA SER A 296 14.65 18.51 -19.46
C SER A 296 13.51 18.68 -18.45
N LEU A 297 12.80 17.59 -18.12
CA LEU A 297 11.74 17.62 -17.12
C LEU A 297 12.26 18.03 -15.72
N LYS A 298 13.38 17.48 -15.29
CA LYS A 298 14.00 17.83 -14.02
C LYS A 298 14.46 19.29 -13.99
N GLU A 299 15.06 19.78 -15.06
CA GLU A 299 15.47 21.17 -15.19
C GLU A 299 14.26 22.12 -15.14
N TYR A 300 13.19 21.81 -15.88
CA TYR A 300 11.93 22.56 -15.82
C TYR A 300 11.36 22.62 -14.42
N LEU A 301 11.21 21.48 -13.76
CA LEU A 301 10.63 21.39 -12.42
C LEU A 301 11.47 22.12 -11.33
N ASN A 302 12.78 22.19 -11.50
CA ASN A 302 13.67 22.90 -10.57
C ASN A 302 13.56 24.43 -10.71
N ASN A 303 13.05 24.94 -11.83
CA ASN A 303 12.89 26.37 -12.09
C ASN A 303 11.51 26.93 -11.68
N LEU A 304 10.61 26.07 -11.22
CA LEU A 304 9.28 26.44 -10.71
C LEU A 304 9.32 26.87 -9.24
#